data_d6e2a28ec5b85f39347a51bb2c9f9214
#
_entry.id   d6e2a28ec5b85f39347a51bb2c9f9214
#
_cell.length_a   1.000
_cell.length_b   1.000
_cell.length_c   1.000
_cell.angle_alpha   90.00
_cell.angle_beta   90.00
_cell.angle_gamma   90.00
#
_symmetry.space_group_name_H-M   'P 1'
#
loop_
_entity.id
_entity.type
_entity.pdbx_description
1 polymer ?
#
loop_
_entity_poly.entity_id
_entity_poly.type
_entity_poly.pdbx_seq_one_letter_code
_entity_poly.pdbx_strand_id
1 'polypeptide(L)'
;MESHLHAVSPSASAEQARPFEELVADEHARLFRALFLITGNRAEAEEVMQDAFLAVWERWDRVGAMNDPTGYLFRTAMNLWRKRLRRAGVAVRRTVAPSLARDDFEDIETKEVVFAALRELSPKERAAIVTTALLGYTSEEAGHVLGTTAATVRMHASRARAQMQRTVER
;
A
#
# COMPACT_ATOMS: atom_id res chain seq x y z
N MET A 1 -8.80 59.26 20.73
CA MET A 1 -9.25 58.31 19.70
C MET A 1 -8.15 57.25 19.55
N GLU A 2 -8.21 56.22 20.34
CA GLU A 2 -7.25 55.12 20.27
C GLU A 2 -7.91 53.97 19.55
N SER A 3 -7.38 53.66 18.35
CA SER A 3 -7.81 52.54 17.54
C SER A 3 -7.13 51.25 18.07
N HIS A 4 -7.89 50.41 18.76
CA HIS A 4 -7.50 49.06 19.08
C HIS A 4 -7.45 48.20 17.81
N LEU A 5 -6.24 47.97 17.29
CA LEU A 5 -5.97 46.89 16.35
C LEU A 5 -6.10 45.56 17.08
N HIS A 6 -7.20 44.86 16.85
CA HIS A 6 -7.36 43.47 17.25
C HIS A 6 -6.37 42.61 16.43
N ALA A 7 -5.30 42.18 17.07
CA ALA A 7 -4.44 41.15 16.54
C ALA A 7 -5.25 39.85 16.48
N VAL A 8 -5.61 39.41 15.29
CA VAL A 8 -6.17 38.09 15.05
C VAL A 8 -5.03 37.10 15.32
N SER A 9 -5.09 36.42 16.45
CA SER A 9 -4.18 35.30 16.75
C SER A 9 -4.33 34.22 15.66
N PRO A 10 -3.25 33.74 15.07
CA PRO A 10 -3.35 32.61 14.14
C PRO A 10 -3.90 31.38 14.89
N SER A 11 -4.92 30.81 14.31
CA SER A 11 -5.69 29.69 14.83
C SER A 11 -4.75 28.56 15.29
N ALA A 12 -4.93 28.10 16.51
CA ALA A 12 -4.19 27.01 17.16
C ALA A 12 -4.34 25.63 16.47
N SER A 13 -4.98 25.57 15.31
CA SER A 13 -5.20 24.35 14.51
C SER A 13 -4.05 24.02 13.56
N ALA A 14 -3.09 24.92 13.35
CA ALA A 14 -1.97 24.68 12.44
C ALA A 14 -0.76 23.99 13.09
N GLU A 15 -0.78 23.86 14.41
CA GLU A 15 0.40 23.41 15.21
C GLU A 15 0.46 21.89 15.43
N GLN A 16 -0.46 21.10 14.86
CA GLN A 16 -0.52 19.63 15.05
C GLN A 16 -0.50 18.83 13.76
N ALA A 17 -0.35 19.46 12.60
CA ALA A 17 -0.23 18.71 11.35
C ALA A 17 1.20 18.16 11.23
N ARG A 18 1.32 16.83 11.28
CA ARG A 18 2.58 16.13 11.04
C ARG A 18 3.17 16.56 9.68
N PRO A 19 4.49 16.86 9.59
CA PRO A 19 5.13 17.17 8.31
C PRO A 19 5.00 15.99 7.31
N PHE A 20 4.81 16.30 6.03
CA PHE A 20 4.71 15.27 4.98
C PHE A 20 5.97 14.40 4.90
N GLU A 21 7.13 15.01 5.12
CA GLU A 21 8.42 14.35 5.11
C GLU A 21 8.53 13.22 6.14
N GLU A 22 7.88 13.38 7.29
CA GLU A 22 7.79 12.32 8.30
C GLU A 22 6.95 11.14 7.83
N LEU A 23 5.82 11.40 7.17
CA LEU A 23 5.02 10.32 6.57
C LEU A 23 5.83 9.55 5.53
N VAL A 24 6.58 10.27 4.68
CA VAL A 24 7.44 9.63 3.67
C VAL A 24 8.51 8.79 4.34
N ALA A 25 9.22 9.34 5.34
CA ALA A 25 10.29 8.63 6.05
C ALA A 25 9.80 7.34 6.72
N ASP A 26 8.62 7.38 7.34
CA ASP A 26 8.08 6.24 8.08
C ASP A 26 7.47 5.17 7.16
N GLU A 27 6.83 5.57 6.07
CA GLU A 27 5.99 4.67 5.28
C GLU A 27 6.62 4.25 3.94
N HIS A 28 7.70 4.90 3.48
CA HIS A 28 8.32 4.62 2.18
C HIS A 28 8.68 3.14 2.01
N ALA A 29 9.48 2.60 2.93
CA ALA A 29 9.94 1.21 2.85
C ALA A 29 8.78 0.22 3.00
N ARG A 30 7.84 0.50 3.90
CA ARG A 30 6.66 -0.33 4.16
C ARG A 30 5.72 -0.38 2.96
N LEU A 31 5.43 0.78 2.38
CA LEU A 31 4.56 0.89 1.20
C LEU A 31 5.22 0.25 -0.03
N PHE A 32 6.51 0.53 -0.27
CA PHE A 32 7.26 -0.09 -1.37
C PHE A 32 7.24 -1.61 -1.28
N ARG A 33 7.55 -2.17 -0.10
CA ARG A 33 7.55 -3.62 0.12
C ARG A 33 6.18 -4.24 -0.16
N ALA A 34 5.11 -3.64 0.36
CA ALA A 34 3.75 -4.11 0.11
C ALA A 34 3.39 -4.07 -1.37
N LEU A 35 3.66 -2.96 -2.05
CA LEU A 35 3.40 -2.82 -3.48
C LEU A 35 4.21 -3.81 -4.31
N PHE A 36 5.49 -4.00 -3.99
CA PHE A 36 6.34 -4.96 -4.68
C PHE A 36 5.81 -6.40 -4.56
N LEU A 37 5.39 -6.82 -3.37
CA LEU A 37 4.80 -8.13 -3.16
C LEU A 37 3.44 -8.30 -3.88
N ILE A 38 2.66 -7.24 -3.98
CA ILE A 38 1.36 -7.25 -4.64
C ILE A 38 1.51 -7.26 -6.17
N THR A 39 2.36 -6.39 -6.71
CA THR A 39 2.54 -6.25 -8.17
C THR A 39 3.41 -7.36 -8.74
N GLY A 40 4.40 -7.84 -7.97
CA GLY A 40 5.45 -8.73 -8.45
C GLY A 40 6.42 -8.05 -9.42
N ASN A 41 6.43 -6.72 -9.49
CA ASN A 41 7.25 -5.94 -10.40
C ASN A 41 7.79 -4.69 -9.70
N ARG A 42 9.13 -4.56 -9.63
CA ARG A 42 9.80 -3.46 -8.92
C ARG A 42 9.46 -2.09 -9.53
N ALA A 43 9.56 -1.98 -10.84
CA ALA A 43 9.30 -0.71 -11.53
C ALA A 43 7.85 -0.26 -11.35
N GLU A 44 6.89 -1.19 -11.45
CA GLU A 44 5.47 -0.89 -11.21
C GLU A 44 5.23 -0.48 -9.75
N ALA A 45 5.87 -1.15 -8.79
CA ALA A 45 5.76 -0.81 -7.37
C ALA A 45 6.30 0.60 -7.08
N GLU A 46 7.48 0.95 -7.63
CA GLU A 46 8.10 2.27 -7.50
C GLU A 46 7.21 3.36 -8.12
N GLU A 47 6.69 3.15 -9.32
CA GLU A 47 5.79 4.11 -9.99
C GLU A 47 4.49 4.32 -9.21
N VAL A 48 3.84 3.24 -8.74
CA VAL A 48 2.61 3.36 -7.94
C VAL A 48 2.86 4.08 -6.63
N MET A 49 4.00 3.79 -5.97
CA MET A 49 4.40 4.45 -4.74
C MET A 49 4.63 5.94 -4.94
N GLN A 50 5.38 6.33 -5.98
CA GLN A 50 5.64 7.73 -6.30
C GLN A 50 4.35 8.49 -6.60
N ASP A 51 3.48 7.93 -7.44
CA ASP A 51 2.17 8.49 -7.76
C ASP A 51 1.29 8.64 -6.50
N ALA A 52 1.35 7.68 -5.57
CA ALA A 52 0.59 7.72 -4.33
C ALA A 52 1.08 8.84 -3.40
N PHE A 53 2.40 8.96 -3.20
CA PHE A 53 2.97 10.05 -2.41
C PHE A 53 2.67 11.42 -3.03
N LEU A 54 2.78 11.56 -4.34
CA LEU A 54 2.43 12.79 -5.03
C LEU A 54 0.96 13.17 -4.84
N ALA A 55 0.04 12.21 -5.02
CA ALA A 55 -1.38 12.45 -4.83
C ALA A 55 -1.75 12.80 -3.38
N VAL A 56 -1.01 12.29 -2.41
CA VAL A 56 -1.15 12.65 -0.99
C VAL A 56 -0.58 14.03 -0.73
N TRP A 57 0.60 14.33 -1.26
CA TRP A 57 1.24 15.65 -1.16
C TRP A 57 0.35 16.78 -1.66
N GLU A 58 -0.24 16.63 -2.85
CA GLU A 58 -1.17 17.61 -3.43
C GLU A 58 -2.38 17.93 -2.54
N ARG A 59 -2.66 17.10 -1.54
CA ARG A 59 -3.80 17.23 -0.62
C ARG A 59 -3.37 17.26 0.85
N TRP A 60 -2.08 17.55 1.09
CA TRP A 60 -1.50 17.40 2.43
C TRP A 60 -2.16 18.28 3.49
N ASP A 61 -2.57 19.48 3.14
CA ASP A 61 -3.30 20.36 4.06
C ASP A 61 -4.54 19.68 4.67
N ARG A 62 -5.19 18.81 3.91
CA ARG A 62 -6.35 18.03 4.37
C ARG A 62 -5.94 16.69 4.97
N VAL A 63 -5.04 15.99 4.29
CA VAL A 63 -4.66 14.61 4.68
C VAL A 63 -3.84 14.61 5.95
N GLY A 64 -2.92 15.56 6.12
CA GLY A 64 -2.09 15.70 7.32
C GLY A 64 -2.90 15.97 8.60
N ALA A 65 -4.11 16.54 8.45
CA ALA A 65 -5.04 16.77 9.56
C ALA A 65 -6.00 15.59 9.84
N MET A 66 -5.93 14.49 9.06
CA MET A 66 -6.75 13.30 9.28
C MET A 66 -6.23 12.48 10.46
N ASN A 67 -7.11 11.70 11.07
CA ASN A 67 -6.73 10.75 12.13
C ASN A 67 -5.82 9.62 11.61
N ASP A 68 -5.91 9.27 10.32
CA ASP A 68 -5.14 8.19 9.70
C ASP A 68 -4.62 8.59 8.30
N PRO A 69 -3.57 9.43 8.23
CA PRO A 69 -2.91 9.76 6.97
C PRO A 69 -2.26 8.54 6.29
N THR A 70 -1.74 7.61 7.08
CA THR A 70 -1.12 6.37 6.60
C THR A 70 -2.15 5.49 5.88
N GLY A 71 -3.31 5.25 6.47
CA GLY A 71 -4.39 4.50 5.81
C GLY A 71 -4.87 5.18 4.53
N TYR A 72 -4.92 6.51 4.50
CA TYR A 72 -5.23 7.27 3.28
C TYR A 72 -4.19 7.07 2.19
N LEU A 73 -2.88 7.07 2.53
CA LEU A 73 -1.77 6.80 1.61
C LEU A 73 -1.90 5.38 1.00
N PHE A 74 -2.06 4.35 1.84
CA PHE A 74 -2.18 2.96 1.37
C PHE A 74 -3.42 2.77 0.49
N ARG A 75 -4.55 3.36 0.87
CA ARG A 75 -5.78 3.34 0.05
C ARG A 75 -5.56 4.02 -1.30
N THR A 76 -4.86 5.15 -1.34
CA THR A 76 -4.52 5.86 -2.57
C THR A 76 -3.66 4.99 -3.47
N ALA A 77 -2.61 4.38 -2.94
CA ALA A 77 -1.73 3.47 -3.67
C ALA A 77 -2.50 2.26 -4.24
N MET A 78 -3.36 1.63 -3.44
CA MET A 78 -4.17 0.50 -3.91
C MET A 78 -5.19 0.90 -4.99
N ASN A 79 -5.75 2.11 -4.91
CA ASN A 79 -6.64 2.62 -5.96
C ASN A 79 -5.89 2.86 -7.28
N LEU A 80 -4.68 3.42 -7.22
CA LEU A 80 -3.81 3.63 -8.38
C LEU A 80 -3.41 2.29 -9.02
N TRP A 81 -2.95 1.33 -8.21
CA TRP A 81 -2.63 -0.01 -8.68
C TRP A 81 -3.82 -0.69 -9.36
N ARG A 82 -5.01 -0.70 -8.73
CA ARG A 82 -6.22 -1.29 -9.33
C ARG A 82 -6.62 -0.63 -10.64
N LYS A 83 -6.44 0.69 -10.74
CA LYS A 83 -6.68 1.43 -11.99
C LYS A 83 -5.72 0.98 -13.09
N ARG A 84 -4.43 0.78 -12.77
CA ARG A 84 -3.43 0.23 -13.68
C ARG A 84 -3.76 -1.21 -14.08
N LEU A 85 -4.09 -2.06 -13.11
CA LEU A 85 -4.47 -3.45 -13.35
C LEU A 85 -5.68 -3.57 -14.30
N ARG A 86 -6.70 -2.72 -14.12
CA ARG A 86 -7.86 -2.68 -15.05
C ARG A 86 -7.45 -2.26 -16.46
N ARG A 87 -6.55 -1.31 -16.59
CA ARG A 87 -6.03 -0.87 -17.91
C ARG A 87 -5.19 -1.95 -18.57
N ALA A 88 -4.35 -2.63 -17.82
CA ALA A 88 -3.51 -3.73 -18.28
C ALA A 88 -4.33 -5.00 -18.62
N GLY A 89 -5.47 -5.23 -17.97
CA GLY A 89 -6.39 -6.33 -18.28
C GLY A 89 -7.02 -6.23 -19.67
N VAL A 90 -6.95 -5.06 -20.30
CA VAL A 90 -7.32 -4.82 -21.71
C VAL A 90 -6.13 -5.10 -22.65
N ALA A 91 -4.88 -5.05 -22.13
CA ALA A 91 -3.64 -5.29 -22.86
C ALA A 91 -2.89 -6.48 -22.24
N VAL A 92 -3.14 -7.68 -22.79
CA VAL A 92 -2.29 -8.88 -22.71
C VAL A 92 -1.66 -9.21 -21.32
N ARG A 93 -2.09 -10.37 -20.77
CA ARG A 93 -1.40 -11.14 -19.72
C ARG A 93 0.09 -11.39 -20.09
N ARG A 94 0.96 -10.47 -19.76
CA ARG A 94 2.39 -10.73 -19.73
C ARG A 94 2.80 -10.86 -18.28
N THR A 95 3.05 -12.10 -17.89
CA THR A 95 3.73 -12.46 -16.65
C THR A 95 5.19 -12.01 -16.81
N VAL A 96 5.51 -10.82 -16.36
CA VAL A 96 6.90 -10.42 -16.17
C VAL A 96 7.34 -11.07 -14.87
N ALA A 97 8.33 -11.96 -14.95
CA ALA A 97 8.96 -12.53 -13.77
C ALA A 97 9.57 -11.41 -12.92
N PRO A 98 9.31 -11.36 -11.60
CA PRO A 98 9.91 -10.34 -10.75
C PRO A 98 11.42 -10.52 -10.76
N SER A 99 12.15 -9.48 -11.17
CA SER A 99 13.58 -9.38 -10.94
C SER A 99 13.77 -8.91 -9.51
N LEU A 100 14.21 -9.81 -8.65
CA LEU A 100 14.55 -9.52 -7.25
C LEU A 100 15.90 -8.81 -7.20
N ALA A 101 15.92 -7.55 -6.77
CA ALA A 101 17.15 -6.97 -6.27
C ALA A 101 17.44 -7.59 -4.88
N ARG A 102 18.67 -8.08 -4.72
CA ARG A 102 19.12 -8.93 -3.60
C ARG A 102 19.18 -8.26 -2.22
N ASP A 103 19.02 -6.95 -2.14
CA ASP A 103 19.50 -6.19 -0.99
C ASP A 103 18.49 -5.88 0.14
N ASP A 104 17.18 -6.18 -0.04
CA ASP A 104 16.17 -5.71 0.92
C ASP A 104 15.69 -6.75 1.94
N PHE A 105 16.30 -7.95 1.98
CA PHE A 105 15.82 -9.01 2.89
C PHE A 105 16.99 -9.89 3.40
N GLU A 106 17.06 -10.15 4.69
CA GLU A 106 18.21 -10.80 5.36
C GLU A 106 18.28 -12.32 5.24
N ASP A 107 17.27 -13.03 4.73
CA ASP A 107 17.22 -14.52 4.70
C ASP A 107 16.84 -15.05 3.31
N ILE A 108 17.79 -15.55 2.54
CA ILE A 108 17.67 -15.80 1.09
C ILE A 108 16.77 -17.00 0.76
N GLU A 109 16.87 -18.12 1.47
CA GLU A 109 16.13 -19.34 1.13
C GLU A 109 14.62 -19.23 1.44
N THR A 110 14.26 -18.71 2.59
CA THR A 110 12.86 -18.51 2.99
C THR A 110 12.13 -17.54 2.07
N LYS A 111 12.85 -16.57 1.51
CA LYS A 111 12.33 -15.56 0.58
C LYS A 111 11.96 -16.11 -0.77
N GLU A 112 12.85 -16.90 -1.37
CA GLU A 112 12.59 -17.47 -2.69
C GLU A 112 11.31 -18.33 -2.66
N VAL A 113 11.12 -19.11 -1.60
CA VAL A 113 9.92 -19.94 -1.40
C VAL A 113 8.66 -19.06 -1.25
N VAL A 114 8.72 -18.01 -0.43
CA VAL A 114 7.58 -17.09 -0.23
C VAL A 114 7.24 -16.35 -1.52
N PHE A 115 8.26 -15.86 -2.24
CA PHE A 115 8.03 -15.19 -3.52
C PHE A 115 7.47 -16.13 -4.59
N ALA A 116 7.98 -17.35 -4.67
CA ALA A 116 7.45 -18.37 -5.58
C ALA A 116 5.97 -18.63 -5.27
N ALA A 117 5.63 -18.81 -4.00
CA ALA A 117 4.25 -18.99 -3.56
C ALA A 117 3.34 -17.80 -3.89
N LEU A 118 3.81 -16.57 -3.66
CA LEU A 118 3.05 -15.35 -3.99
C LEU A 118 2.82 -15.19 -5.50
N ARG A 119 3.74 -15.67 -6.35
CA ARG A 119 3.61 -15.61 -7.80
C ARG A 119 2.48 -16.50 -8.33
N GLU A 120 2.18 -17.58 -7.65
CA GLU A 120 1.08 -18.47 -8.02
C GLU A 120 -0.31 -17.90 -7.69
N LEU A 121 -0.37 -16.87 -6.84
CA LEU A 121 -1.61 -16.22 -6.44
C LEU A 121 -2.13 -15.27 -7.53
N SER A 122 -3.46 -15.19 -7.63
CA SER A 122 -4.09 -14.10 -8.38
C SER A 122 -3.77 -12.73 -7.74
N PRO A 123 -3.82 -11.62 -8.51
CA PRO A 123 -3.56 -10.29 -7.96
C PRO A 123 -4.44 -9.94 -6.76
N LYS A 124 -5.69 -10.40 -6.73
CA LYS A 124 -6.62 -10.14 -5.61
C LYS A 124 -6.26 -10.94 -4.36
N GLU A 125 -5.86 -12.20 -4.52
CA GLU A 125 -5.39 -13.06 -3.43
C GLU A 125 -4.09 -12.53 -2.84
N ARG A 126 -3.16 -12.11 -3.69
CA ARG A 126 -1.90 -11.49 -3.30
C ARG A 126 -2.12 -10.20 -2.51
N ALA A 127 -2.98 -9.31 -3.01
CA ALA A 127 -3.33 -8.09 -2.29
C ALA A 127 -3.98 -8.38 -0.92
N ALA A 128 -4.89 -9.35 -0.84
CA ALA A 128 -5.54 -9.71 0.42
C ALA A 128 -4.57 -10.29 1.44
N ILE A 129 -3.67 -11.20 1.04
CA ILE A 129 -2.72 -11.80 1.98
C ILE A 129 -1.63 -10.81 2.42
N VAL A 130 -1.14 -9.96 1.52
CA VAL A 130 -0.14 -8.93 1.86
C VAL A 130 -0.72 -7.89 2.82
N THR A 131 -1.93 -7.40 2.58
CA THR A 131 -2.55 -6.41 3.46
C THR A 131 -2.88 -6.98 4.83
N THR A 132 -3.32 -8.22 4.94
CA THR A 132 -3.69 -8.81 6.24
C THR A 132 -2.50 -9.40 6.97
N ALA A 133 -1.61 -10.12 6.31
CA ALA A 133 -0.51 -10.83 6.97
C ALA A 133 0.75 -9.98 7.14
N LEU A 134 1.11 -9.15 6.13
CA LEU A 134 2.31 -8.31 6.21
C LEU A 134 2.04 -6.95 6.83
N LEU A 135 0.95 -6.28 6.41
CA LEU A 135 0.61 -4.95 6.93
C LEU A 135 -0.17 -5.01 8.24
N GLY A 136 -0.68 -6.18 8.64
CA GLY A 136 -1.38 -6.40 9.89
C GLY A 136 -2.79 -5.80 9.94
N TYR A 137 -3.39 -5.48 8.79
CA TYR A 137 -4.75 -4.96 8.74
C TYR A 137 -5.78 -6.04 9.07
N THR A 138 -6.81 -5.68 9.81
CA THR A 138 -8.03 -6.48 9.94
C THR A 138 -8.69 -6.64 8.57
N SER A 139 -9.58 -7.59 8.42
CA SER A 139 -10.31 -7.75 7.15
C SER A 139 -11.17 -6.54 6.78
N GLU A 140 -11.65 -5.81 7.78
CA GLU A 140 -12.41 -4.57 7.63
C GLU A 140 -11.52 -3.44 7.10
N GLU A 141 -10.37 -3.21 7.73
CA GLU A 141 -9.38 -2.22 7.31
C GLU A 141 -8.82 -2.53 5.93
N ALA A 142 -8.45 -3.80 5.69
CA ALA A 142 -7.99 -4.27 4.37
C ALA A 142 -9.09 -4.10 3.31
N GLY A 143 -10.36 -4.35 3.66
CA GLY A 143 -11.50 -4.08 2.81
C GLY A 143 -11.60 -2.61 2.40
N HIS A 144 -11.41 -1.71 3.35
CA HIS A 144 -11.36 -0.27 3.10
C HIS A 144 -10.21 0.12 2.17
N VAL A 145 -9.00 -0.36 2.46
CA VAL A 145 -7.79 -0.08 1.65
C VAL A 145 -7.91 -0.65 0.24
N LEU A 146 -8.39 -1.89 0.11
CA LEU A 146 -8.55 -2.58 -1.18
C LEU A 146 -9.84 -2.20 -1.93
N GLY A 147 -10.74 -1.42 -1.32
CA GLY A 147 -12.02 -1.02 -1.90
C GLY A 147 -12.93 -2.21 -2.20
N THR A 148 -13.03 -3.13 -1.25
CA THR A 148 -13.88 -4.33 -1.30
C THR A 148 -14.49 -4.60 0.09
N THR A 149 -15.24 -5.68 0.24
CA THR A 149 -15.83 -6.05 1.54
C THR A 149 -14.87 -6.90 2.38
N ALA A 150 -15.00 -6.84 3.70
CA ALA A 150 -14.27 -7.69 4.63
C ALA A 150 -14.46 -9.19 4.32
N ALA A 151 -15.65 -9.59 3.93
CA ALA A 151 -15.95 -10.97 3.53
C ALA A 151 -15.15 -11.40 2.31
N THR A 152 -15.01 -10.52 1.31
CA THR A 152 -14.20 -10.75 0.11
C THR A 152 -12.71 -10.85 0.46
N VAL A 153 -12.22 -10.00 1.37
CA VAL A 153 -10.83 -10.07 1.86
C VAL A 153 -10.59 -11.42 2.54
N ARG A 154 -11.46 -11.84 3.48
CA ARG A 154 -11.32 -13.13 4.17
C ARG A 154 -11.31 -14.30 3.19
N MET A 155 -12.18 -14.29 2.20
CA MET A 155 -12.22 -15.32 1.15
C MET A 155 -10.90 -15.38 0.37
N HIS A 156 -10.40 -14.25 -0.12
CA HIS A 156 -9.15 -14.21 -0.89
C HIS A 156 -7.94 -14.56 -0.04
N ALA A 157 -7.86 -14.06 1.20
CA ALA A 157 -6.77 -14.39 2.12
C ALA A 157 -6.76 -15.88 2.50
N SER A 158 -7.92 -16.50 2.69
CA SER A 158 -8.05 -17.94 2.95
C SER A 158 -7.56 -18.78 1.76
N ARG A 159 -7.98 -18.43 0.53
CA ARG A 159 -7.52 -19.10 -0.70
C ARG A 159 -6.02 -18.92 -0.89
N ALA A 160 -5.50 -17.73 -0.65
CA ALA A 160 -4.06 -17.44 -0.72
C ALA A 160 -3.28 -18.35 0.22
N ARG A 161 -3.67 -18.45 1.50
CA ARG A 161 -3.00 -19.32 2.48
C ARG A 161 -3.01 -20.78 2.03
N ALA A 162 -4.15 -21.29 1.60
CA ALA A 162 -4.25 -22.66 1.13
C ALA A 162 -3.39 -22.94 -0.11
N GLN A 163 -3.27 -21.98 -1.02
CA GLN A 163 -2.40 -22.10 -2.20
C GLN A 163 -0.92 -22.07 -1.80
N MET A 164 -0.52 -21.12 -0.95
CA MET A 164 0.86 -20.98 -0.48
C MET A 164 1.34 -22.21 0.26
N GLN A 165 0.49 -22.81 1.12
CA GLN A 165 0.84 -24.06 1.81
C GLN A 165 1.17 -25.19 0.83
N ARG A 166 0.36 -25.36 -0.21
CA ARG A 166 0.63 -26.40 -1.26
C ARG A 166 1.93 -26.14 -2.02
N THR A 167 2.34 -24.89 -2.18
CA THR A 167 3.59 -24.56 -2.87
C THR A 167 4.81 -24.83 -2.00
N VAL A 168 4.71 -24.57 -0.70
CA VAL A 168 5.79 -24.81 0.28
C VAL A 168 6.01 -26.30 0.55
N GLU A 169 4.97 -27.14 0.44
CA GLU A 169 5.03 -28.59 0.67
C GLU A 169 5.54 -29.39 -0.54
N ARG A 170 5.83 -28.75 -1.67
CA ARG A 170 6.39 -29.37 -2.89
C ARG A 170 7.89 -29.31 -2.95
#